data_82daa9c610149ba6eb04fd0e8f518246
#
_entry.id   82daa9c610149ba6eb04fd0e8f518246
#
_cell.length_a   1.000
_cell.length_b   1.000
_cell.length_c   1.000
_cell.angle_alpha   90.00
_cell.angle_beta   90.00
_cell.angle_gamma   90.00
#
_symmetry.space_group_name_H-M   'P 1'
#
loop_
_entity.id
_entity.type
_entity.pdbx_description
1 polymer ?
#
loop_
_entity_poly.entity_id
_entity_poly.type
_entity_poly.pdbx_seq_one_letter_code
_entity_poly.pdbx_strand_id
1 'polypeptide(L)'
;NKKYLEIYSDLTNPLLTEFSFFKGLSGGNLLFTSIIDGTKSNSNLKIENFKVINAPGLIKLLSLTDLSGLEDLAKGDGLSFDLLEINMEKNKDFLKLNEILALGPSMSVLMEGYQSKDLTSLRGTLVPAKTLNTIISKIPVIGKIVIPKEVGEGLFGVSFKMKGLPGKIKTSVNPIKTLTPRFIQKALKKPK
;
A
#
# COMPACT_ATOMS: atom_id res chain seq x y z
N ASN A 1 -17.35 21.71 -16.80
CA ASN A 1 -16.14 22.46 -16.38
C ASN A 1 -15.32 21.59 -15.46
N LYS A 2 -14.15 21.18 -15.92
CA LYS A 2 -13.18 20.45 -15.08
C LYS A 2 -12.57 21.43 -14.05
N LYS A 3 -12.44 20.93 -12.81
CA LYS A 3 -11.77 21.64 -11.72
C LYS A 3 -10.52 20.88 -11.34
N TYR A 4 -9.45 21.59 -11.04
CA TYR A 4 -8.23 21.05 -10.46
C TYR A 4 -8.18 21.41 -8.99
N LEU A 5 -7.87 20.42 -8.13
CA LEU A 5 -7.68 20.59 -6.72
C LEU A 5 -6.30 20.05 -6.36
N GLU A 6 -5.54 20.83 -5.61
CA GLU A 6 -4.27 20.42 -5.02
C GLU A 6 -4.27 20.80 -3.55
N ILE A 7 -3.86 19.85 -2.70
CA ILE A 7 -3.72 20.03 -1.27
C ILE A 7 -2.35 19.53 -0.88
N TYR A 8 -1.56 20.41 -0.27
CA TYR A 8 -0.28 20.07 0.35
C TYR A 8 -0.35 20.29 1.86
N SER A 9 0.27 19.38 2.63
CA SER A 9 0.40 19.52 4.07
C SER A 9 1.68 18.86 4.56
N ASP A 10 2.41 19.53 5.43
CA ASP A 10 3.58 18.99 6.13
C ASP A 10 3.20 18.00 7.25
N LEU A 11 1.92 17.93 7.60
CA LEU A 11 1.37 17.03 8.61
C LEU A 11 0.16 16.29 8.05
N THR A 12 0.25 14.96 8.01
CA THR A 12 -0.86 14.12 7.52
C THR A 12 -2.01 14.03 8.51
N ASN A 13 -1.73 14.11 9.82
CA ASN A 13 -2.69 13.83 10.88
C ASN A 13 -3.97 14.68 10.86
N PRO A 14 -3.94 16.02 10.75
CA PRO A 14 -5.18 16.80 10.81
C PRO A 14 -6.11 16.53 9.62
N LEU A 15 -5.54 16.24 8.44
CA LEU A 15 -6.32 16.03 7.22
C LEU A 15 -6.90 14.61 7.10
N LEU A 16 -6.20 13.61 7.60
CA LEU A 16 -6.58 12.21 7.42
C LEU A 16 -7.33 11.60 8.61
N THR A 17 -7.42 12.29 9.76
CA THR A 17 -8.22 11.83 10.91
C THR A 17 -9.70 11.71 10.58
N GLU A 18 -10.21 12.55 9.69
CA GLU A 18 -11.60 12.49 9.21
C GLU A 18 -11.84 11.34 8.22
N PHE A 19 -10.79 10.83 7.59
CA PHE A 19 -10.91 9.69 6.67
C PHE A 19 -10.78 8.38 7.44
N SER A 20 -11.90 7.74 7.76
CA SER A 20 -11.94 6.44 8.47
C SER A 20 -11.12 5.33 7.81
N PHE A 21 -10.64 5.54 6.59
CA PHE A 21 -9.83 4.63 5.81
C PHE A 21 -8.36 4.56 6.28
N PHE A 22 -7.83 5.66 6.85
CA PHE A 22 -6.42 5.77 7.27
C PHE A 22 -6.26 6.14 8.75
N LYS A 23 -7.00 5.48 9.61
CA LYS A 23 -6.78 5.63 11.05
C LYS A 23 -5.39 5.11 11.42
N GLY A 24 -4.63 5.93 12.13
CA GLY A 24 -3.34 5.56 12.68
C GLY A 24 -2.14 5.94 11.84
N LEU A 25 -2.26 6.88 10.90
CA LEU A 25 -1.09 7.52 10.28
C LEU A 25 -0.53 8.60 11.22
N SER A 26 0.78 8.68 11.30
CA SER A 26 1.50 9.67 12.09
C SER A 26 2.69 10.21 11.33
N GLY A 27 2.86 11.53 11.35
CA GLY A 27 3.91 12.25 10.62
C GLY A 27 3.67 12.26 9.11
N GLY A 28 4.70 12.63 8.36
CA GLY A 28 4.74 12.62 6.89
C GLY A 28 4.21 13.86 6.22
N ASN A 29 4.65 14.02 4.97
CA ASN A 29 4.22 15.09 4.07
C ASN A 29 3.17 14.52 3.11
N LEU A 30 2.08 15.26 2.91
CA LEU A 30 0.97 14.85 2.07
C LEU A 30 0.83 15.77 0.87
N LEU A 31 0.69 15.17 -0.31
CA LEU A 31 0.25 15.84 -1.53
C LEU A 31 -0.98 15.09 -2.07
N PHE A 32 -2.08 15.78 -2.17
CA PHE A 32 -3.28 15.27 -2.83
C PHE A 32 -3.60 16.13 -4.05
N THR A 33 -3.78 15.48 -5.19
CA THR A 33 -4.21 16.13 -6.43
C THR A 33 -5.47 15.47 -6.96
N SER A 34 -6.36 16.26 -7.55
CA SER A 34 -7.61 15.75 -8.11
C SER A 34 -8.07 16.56 -9.32
N ILE A 35 -8.49 15.87 -10.36
CA ILE A 35 -9.23 16.43 -11.49
C ILE A 35 -10.68 16.01 -11.35
N ILE A 36 -11.56 17.01 -11.16
CA ILE A 36 -12.98 16.81 -10.88
C ILE A 36 -13.80 17.24 -12.09
N ASP A 37 -14.68 16.37 -12.57
CA ASP A 37 -15.61 16.62 -13.66
C ASP A 37 -17.01 16.13 -13.28
N GLY A 38 -17.83 17.05 -12.83
CA GLY A 38 -19.16 16.75 -12.28
C GLY A 38 -19.08 15.83 -11.06
N THR A 39 -19.63 14.61 -11.17
CA THR A 39 -19.60 13.60 -10.10
C THR A 39 -18.40 12.66 -10.18
N LYS A 40 -17.56 12.83 -11.20
CA LYS A 40 -16.35 12.00 -11.40
C LYS A 40 -15.11 12.74 -10.96
N SER A 41 -14.16 12.02 -10.39
CA SER A 41 -12.83 12.56 -10.13
C SER A 41 -11.75 11.51 -10.32
N ASN A 42 -10.60 11.97 -10.84
CA ASN A 42 -9.36 11.20 -10.88
C ASN A 42 -8.40 11.86 -9.92
N SER A 43 -7.93 11.11 -8.93
CA SER A 43 -7.15 11.66 -7.84
C SER A 43 -5.90 10.83 -7.57
N ASN A 44 -4.85 11.51 -7.14
CA ASN A 44 -3.64 10.91 -6.61
C ASN A 44 -3.40 11.44 -5.20
N LEU A 45 -3.07 10.53 -4.28
CA LEU A 45 -2.61 10.84 -2.94
C LEU A 45 -1.20 10.31 -2.78
N LYS A 46 -0.28 11.17 -2.40
CA LYS A 46 1.10 10.83 -2.07
C LYS A 46 1.38 11.25 -0.63
N ILE A 47 1.96 10.33 0.15
CA ILE A 47 2.43 10.60 1.51
C ILE A 47 3.85 10.07 1.63
N GLU A 48 4.76 10.90 2.15
CA GLU A 48 6.16 10.54 2.34
C GLU A 48 6.54 10.59 3.81
N ASN A 49 7.45 9.70 4.24
CA ASN A 49 8.07 9.69 5.57
C ASN A 49 7.07 9.65 6.74
N PHE A 50 6.20 8.66 6.74
CA PHE A 50 5.15 8.51 7.76
C PHE A 50 5.26 7.17 8.51
N LYS A 51 4.54 7.09 9.63
CA LYS A 51 4.38 5.86 10.40
C LYS A 51 2.92 5.42 10.43
N VAL A 52 2.71 4.12 10.46
CA VAL A 52 1.39 3.51 10.70
C VAL A 52 1.37 3.00 12.12
N ILE A 53 0.58 3.65 12.96
CA ILE A 53 0.32 3.31 14.36
C ILE A 53 -1.09 2.71 14.39
N ASN A 54 -1.35 1.65 15.11
CA ASN A 54 -2.68 1.04 15.19
C ASN A 54 -3.29 0.57 13.85
N ALA A 55 -2.63 -0.37 13.18
CA ALA A 55 -3.17 -1.04 12.00
C ALA A 55 -3.51 -2.51 12.29
N PRO A 56 -4.66 -2.83 12.94
CA PRO A 56 -4.99 -4.20 13.34
C PRO A 56 -5.03 -5.18 12.15
N GLY A 57 -5.44 -4.72 10.97
CA GLY A 57 -5.40 -5.50 9.75
C GLY A 57 -3.97 -5.83 9.31
N LEU A 58 -3.05 -4.89 9.42
CA LEU A 58 -1.64 -5.07 9.09
C LEU A 58 -0.95 -5.97 10.13
N ILE A 59 -1.23 -5.77 11.43
CA ILE A 59 -0.76 -6.65 12.51
C ILE A 59 -1.16 -8.09 12.23
N LYS A 60 -2.43 -8.32 11.88
CA LYS A 60 -2.94 -9.64 11.53
C LYS A 60 -2.24 -10.24 10.31
N LEU A 61 -1.95 -9.44 9.29
CA LEU A 61 -1.20 -9.88 8.11
C LEU A 61 0.23 -10.30 8.49
N LEU A 62 0.90 -9.52 9.31
CA LEU A 62 2.28 -9.77 9.75
C LEU A 62 2.37 -11.00 10.66
N SER A 63 1.44 -11.17 11.60
CA SER A 63 1.40 -12.32 12.50
C SER A 63 1.18 -13.66 11.80
N LEU A 64 0.56 -13.65 10.62
CA LEU A 64 0.34 -14.85 9.81
C LEU A 64 1.54 -15.23 8.94
N THR A 65 2.59 -14.42 8.91
CA THR A 65 3.67 -14.52 7.92
C THR A 65 5.06 -14.62 8.53
N ASP A 66 5.15 -14.57 9.85
CA ASP A 66 6.45 -14.54 10.58
C ASP A 66 7.41 -13.46 10.03
N LEU A 67 6.83 -12.30 9.64
CA LEU A 67 7.57 -11.21 9.05
C LEU A 67 8.16 -10.29 10.11
N SER A 68 9.39 -9.84 9.88
CA SER A 68 10.03 -8.78 10.66
C SER A 68 9.19 -7.50 10.63
N GLY A 69 9.05 -6.83 11.77
CA GLY A 69 8.22 -5.62 11.93
C GLY A 69 7.14 -5.79 12.99
N LEU A 70 6.85 -7.03 13.42
CA LEU A 70 5.96 -7.28 14.56
C LEU A 70 6.52 -6.69 15.87
N GLU A 71 7.84 -6.68 16.03
CA GLU A 71 8.49 -6.11 17.23
C GLU A 71 8.27 -4.60 17.32
N ASP A 72 8.37 -3.87 16.21
CA ASP A 72 8.18 -2.42 16.17
C ASP A 72 6.72 -2.05 16.44
N LEU A 73 5.78 -2.85 15.91
CA LEU A 73 4.36 -2.70 16.23
C LEU A 73 4.04 -3.05 17.68
N ALA A 74 4.65 -4.11 18.22
CA ALA A 74 4.45 -4.54 19.59
C ALA A 74 5.02 -3.53 20.62
N LYS A 75 6.09 -2.82 20.27
CA LYS A 75 6.67 -1.73 21.07
C LYS A 75 5.86 -0.43 21.02
N GLY A 76 4.85 -0.35 20.15
CA GLY A 76 4.05 0.86 19.97
C GLY A 76 4.70 1.92 19.06
N ASP A 77 5.89 1.67 18.52
CA ASP A 77 6.63 2.61 17.67
C ASP A 77 6.01 2.78 16.28
N GLY A 78 5.11 1.87 15.90
CA GLY A 78 4.48 1.84 14.60
C GLY A 78 5.41 1.33 13.49
N LEU A 79 4.86 1.15 12.29
CA LEU A 79 5.61 0.79 11.10
C LEU A 79 5.95 2.03 10.29
N SER A 80 7.23 2.22 10.00
CA SER A 80 7.70 3.31 9.15
C SER A 80 7.53 2.97 7.66
N PHE A 81 7.12 3.99 6.90
CA PHE A 81 7.04 3.94 5.44
C PHE A 81 7.67 5.19 4.85
N ASP A 82 8.41 4.99 3.76
CA ASP A 82 9.07 6.07 3.02
C ASP A 82 8.07 6.72 2.05
N LEU A 83 7.16 5.92 1.49
CA LEU A 83 6.20 6.35 0.47
C LEU A 83 4.88 5.59 0.59
N LEU A 84 3.77 6.31 0.48
CA LEU A 84 2.45 5.82 0.11
C LEU A 84 1.98 6.58 -1.13
N GLU A 85 1.58 5.88 -2.16
CA GLU A 85 0.96 6.45 -3.36
C GLU A 85 -0.35 5.72 -3.65
N ILE A 86 -1.43 6.49 -3.82
CA ILE A 86 -2.75 5.97 -4.13
C ILE A 86 -3.29 6.66 -5.37
N ASN A 87 -3.56 5.87 -6.41
CA ASN A 87 -4.25 6.31 -7.61
C ASN A 87 -5.70 5.85 -7.56
N MET A 88 -6.63 6.79 -7.62
CA MET A 88 -8.05 6.52 -7.42
C MET A 88 -8.96 7.26 -8.39
N GLU A 89 -10.08 6.63 -8.69
CA GLU A 89 -11.17 7.17 -9.49
C GLU A 89 -12.45 7.12 -8.66
N LYS A 90 -13.14 8.23 -8.55
CA LYS A 90 -14.45 8.28 -7.88
C LYS A 90 -15.54 8.62 -8.88
N ASN A 91 -16.67 7.94 -8.76
CA ASN A 91 -17.88 8.26 -9.50
C ASN A 91 -19.09 8.07 -8.58
N LYS A 92 -19.70 9.18 -8.14
CA LYS A 92 -20.75 9.18 -7.10
C LYS A 92 -20.28 8.43 -5.84
N ASP A 93 -20.96 7.33 -5.51
CA ASP A 93 -20.70 6.51 -4.32
C ASP A 93 -19.70 5.36 -4.56
N PHE A 94 -19.14 5.29 -5.77
CA PHE A 94 -18.17 4.26 -6.12
C PHE A 94 -16.76 4.85 -6.19
N LEU A 95 -15.86 4.33 -5.35
CA LEU A 95 -14.44 4.66 -5.31
C LEU A 95 -13.65 3.46 -5.81
N LYS A 96 -12.98 3.60 -6.93
CA LYS A 96 -12.04 2.63 -7.45
C LYS A 96 -10.62 3.01 -7.03
N LEU A 97 -9.93 2.10 -6.41
CA LEU A 97 -8.54 2.21 -6.01
C LEU A 97 -7.71 1.46 -7.06
N ASN A 98 -7.26 2.17 -8.08
CA ASN A 98 -6.53 1.57 -9.20
C ASN A 98 -5.20 0.99 -8.76
N GLU A 99 -4.57 1.66 -7.79
CA GLU A 99 -3.31 1.24 -7.22
C GLU A 99 -3.11 1.90 -5.86
N ILE A 100 -2.64 1.13 -4.90
CA ILE A 100 -2.12 1.58 -3.62
C ILE A 100 -0.74 0.94 -3.48
N LEU A 101 0.30 1.75 -3.51
CA LEU A 101 1.69 1.35 -3.31
C LEU A 101 2.21 1.94 -2.01
N ALA A 102 2.66 1.10 -1.08
CA ALA A 102 3.37 1.53 0.11
C ALA A 102 4.76 0.89 0.14
N LEU A 103 5.79 1.71 0.31
CA LEU A 103 7.19 1.29 0.40
C LEU A 103 7.75 1.69 1.76
N GLY A 104 8.38 0.76 2.46
CA GLY A 104 9.01 1.01 3.74
C GLY A 104 10.23 0.14 3.98
N PRO A 105 11.03 0.45 5.03
CA PRO A 105 12.26 -0.25 5.35
C PRO A 105 12.03 -1.70 5.77
N SER A 106 10.87 -2.03 6.32
CA SER A 106 10.53 -3.39 6.77
C SER A 106 9.75 -4.17 5.75
N MET A 107 8.91 -3.51 4.94
CA MET A 107 8.02 -4.15 3.98
C MET A 107 7.57 -3.22 2.86
N SER A 108 7.07 -3.84 1.79
CA SER A 108 6.36 -3.16 0.70
C SER A 108 5.00 -3.79 0.47
N VAL A 109 4.01 -2.95 0.14
CA VAL A 109 2.64 -3.38 -0.13
C VAL A 109 2.19 -2.81 -1.48
N LEU A 110 1.61 -3.66 -2.30
CA LEU A 110 0.89 -3.25 -3.50
C LEU A 110 -0.52 -3.81 -3.44
N MET A 111 -1.52 -2.96 -3.54
CA MET A 111 -2.91 -3.40 -3.59
C MET A 111 -3.76 -2.55 -4.53
N GLU A 112 -4.93 -3.08 -4.86
CA GLU A 112 -5.95 -2.46 -5.69
C GLU A 112 -7.33 -2.91 -5.23
N GLY A 113 -8.38 -2.24 -5.68
CA GLY A 113 -9.73 -2.65 -5.41
C GLY A 113 -10.75 -1.54 -5.53
N TYR A 114 -11.83 -1.64 -4.78
CA TYR A 114 -12.89 -0.65 -4.80
C TYR A 114 -13.67 -0.61 -3.49
N GLN A 115 -14.33 0.50 -3.29
CA GLN A 115 -15.28 0.72 -2.21
C GLN A 115 -16.55 1.33 -2.77
N SER A 116 -17.68 0.78 -2.36
CA SER A 116 -19.01 1.35 -2.54
C SER A 116 -19.68 1.57 -1.19
N LYS A 117 -20.92 2.06 -1.17
CA LYS A 117 -21.68 2.23 0.06
C LYS A 117 -21.78 0.94 0.88
N ASP A 118 -21.96 -0.21 0.21
CA ASP A 118 -22.28 -1.48 0.86
C ASP A 118 -21.14 -2.51 0.76
N LEU A 119 -20.06 -2.21 0.08
CA LEU A 119 -18.98 -3.18 -0.13
C LEU A 119 -17.61 -2.50 -0.29
N THR A 120 -16.67 -2.96 0.52
CA THR A 120 -15.24 -2.77 0.29
C THR A 120 -14.64 -4.08 -0.17
N SER A 121 -13.87 -4.05 -1.27
CA SER A 121 -13.16 -5.21 -1.81
C SER A 121 -11.78 -4.78 -2.26
N LEU A 122 -10.76 -5.22 -1.53
CA LEU A 122 -9.35 -4.95 -1.80
C LEU A 122 -8.61 -6.27 -1.97
N ARG A 123 -7.59 -6.27 -2.80
CA ARG A 123 -6.64 -7.37 -2.94
C ARG A 123 -5.24 -6.81 -3.06
N GLY A 124 -4.27 -7.52 -2.53
CA GLY A 124 -2.90 -7.03 -2.56
C GLY A 124 -1.87 -8.10 -2.28
N THR A 125 -0.64 -7.65 -2.31
CA THR A 125 0.56 -8.41 -2.00
C THR A 125 1.41 -7.61 -1.03
N LEU A 126 1.87 -8.27 0.02
CA LEU A 126 2.82 -7.74 1.00
C LEU A 126 4.12 -8.54 0.89
N VAL A 127 5.23 -7.84 0.83
CA VAL A 127 6.56 -8.44 0.69
C VAL A 127 7.51 -7.85 1.72
N PRO A 128 8.24 -8.67 2.49
CA PRO A 128 9.30 -8.19 3.37
C PRO A 128 10.41 -7.49 2.59
N ALA A 129 10.99 -6.44 3.15
CA ALA A 129 12.07 -5.70 2.50
C ALA A 129 13.31 -6.59 2.25
N LYS A 130 13.66 -7.48 3.18
CA LYS A 130 14.76 -8.44 3.00
C LYS A 130 14.56 -9.32 1.76
N THR A 131 13.34 -9.83 1.56
CA THR A 131 12.99 -10.64 0.39
C THR A 131 13.07 -9.81 -0.89
N LEU A 132 12.52 -8.59 -0.87
CA LEU A 132 12.56 -7.70 -2.02
C LEU A 132 14.00 -7.35 -2.41
N ASN A 133 14.86 -6.99 -1.46
CA ASN A 133 16.26 -6.69 -1.71
C ASN A 133 17.03 -7.90 -2.27
N THR A 134 16.75 -9.11 -1.79
CA THR A 134 17.34 -10.35 -2.32
C THR A 134 16.94 -10.58 -3.78
N ILE A 135 15.68 -10.32 -4.12
CA ILE A 135 15.20 -10.46 -5.51
C ILE A 135 15.86 -9.41 -6.40
N ILE A 136 15.89 -8.16 -5.95
CA ILE A 136 16.49 -7.04 -6.70
C ILE A 136 17.98 -7.28 -6.96
N SER A 137 18.72 -7.76 -5.97
CA SER A 137 20.18 -8.03 -6.11
C SER A 137 20.51 -9.13 -7.13
N LYS A 138 19.56 -10.01 -7.43
CA LYS A 138 19.71 -11.09 -8.42
C LYS A 138 19.25 -10.71 -9.84
N ILE A 139 18.68 -9.51 -10.03
CA ILE A 139 18.26 -9.02 -11.34
C ILE A 139 19.47 -8.35 -12.01
N PRO A 140 19.97 -8.88 -13.13
CA PRO A 140 21.04 -8.22 -13.88
C PRO A 140 20.55 -6.87 -14.40
N VAL A 141 21.36 -5.82 -14.23
CA VAL A 141 21.05 -4.41 -14.56
C VAL A 141 21.01 -4.15 -16.07
N ILE A 142 20.74 -5.13 -16.90
CA ILE A 142 20.78 -5.00 -18.35
C ILE A 142 19.36 -5.10 -18.92
N GLY A 143 18.73 -3.93 -19.08
CA GLY A 143 17.69 -3.63 -20.09
C GLY A 143 16.36 -4.39 -20.08
N LYS A 144 16.26 -5.59 -19.56
CA LYS A 144 15.01 -6.35 -19.40
C LYS A 144 14.99 -6.98 -18.02
N ILE A 145 13.96 -6.72 -17.25
CA ILE A 145 13.75 -7.37 -15.94
C ILE A 145 13.41 -8.85 -16.22
N VAL A 146 14.45 -9.67 -16.23
CA VAL A 146 14.28 -11.13 -16.24
C VAL A 146 14.21 -11.58 -14.78
N ILE A 147 13.02 -11.99 -14.35
CA ILE A 147 12.86 -12.56 -13.01
C ILE A 147 13.48 -13.95 -13.04
N PRO A 148 14.53 -14.23 -12.25
CA PRO A 148 15.09 -15.56 -12.17
C PRO A 148 14.01 -16.55 -11.74
N LYS A 149 13.86 -17.65 -12.47
CA LYS A 149 12.92 -18.74 -12.13
C LYS A 149 13.28 -19.43 -10.82
N GLU A 150 14.52 -19.28 -10.37
CA GLU A 150 15.08 -19.92 -9.18
C GLU A 150 15.53 -18.87 -8.16
N VAL A 151 14.59 -18.08 -7.66
CA VAL A 151 14.85 -17.27 -6.48
C VAL A 151 14.51 -18.12 -5.27
N GLY A 152 15.44 -18.97 -4.86
CA GLY A 152 15.51 -19.69 -3.59
C GLY A 152 14.23 -20.36 -3.05
N GLU A 153 14.35 -21.48 -2.41
CA GLU A 153 13.27 -22.07 -1.60
C GLU A 153 12.94 -21.13 -0.45
N GLY A 154 11.72 -20.57 -0.42
CA GLY A 154 11.27 -19.70 0.64
C GLY A 154 9.95 -19.00 0.38
N LEU A 155 9.44 -18.38 1.43
CA LEU A 155 8.22 -17.56 1.39
C LEU A 155 8.60 -16.15 0.94
N PHE A 156 8.12 -15.72 -0.23
CA PHE A 156 8.44 -14.39 -0.78
C PHE A 156 7.52 -13.28 -0.27
N GLY A 157 6.43 -13.63 0.36
CA GLY A 157 5.45 -12.68 0.87
C GLY A 157 4.08 -13.32 1.00
N VAL A 158 3.09 -12.48 1.10
CA VAL A 158 1.69 -12.92 1.17
C VAL A 158 0.83 -12.15 0.21
N SER A 159 -0.09 -12.84 -0.46
CA SER A 159 -1.24 -12.21 -1.07
C SER A 159 -2.39 -12.17 -0.07
N PHE A 160 -3.16 -11.10 -0.09
CA PHE A 160 -4.31 -10.95 0.78
C PHE A 160 -5.53 -10.42 0.02
N LYS A 161 -6.69 -10.74 0.54
CA LYS A 161 -7.98 -10.18 0.11
C LYS A 161 -8.71 -9.66 1.33
N MET A 162 -9.25 -8.47 1.20
CA MET A 162 -10.05 -7.80 2.23
C MET A 162 -11.42 -7.52 1.63
N LYS A 163 -12.48 -8.09 2.21
CA LYS A 163 -13.85 -7.94 1.69
C LYS A 163 -14.85 -7.84 2.82
N GLY A 164 -15.81 -6.95 2.69
CA GLY A 164 -16.90 -6.77 3.65
C GLY A 164 -17.59 -5.43 3.55
N LEU A 165 -18.54 -5.20 4.41
CA LEU A 165 -19.14 -3.88 4.61
C LEU A 165 -18.07 -2.91 5.12
N PRO A 166 -18.15 -1.61 4.79
CA PRO A 166 -17.31 -0.60 5.43
C PRO A 166 -17.33 -0.73 6.96
N GLY A 167 -16.16 -0.84 7.59
CA GLY A 167 -16.03 -1.07 9.04
C GLY A 167 -16.17 -2.53 9.52
N LYS A 168 -16.59 -3.47 8.65
CA LYS A 168 -16.70 -4.92 8.95
C LYS A 168 -15.99 -5.77 7.92
N ILE A 169 -14.70 -5.51 7.72
CA ILE A 169 -13.90 -6.17 6.68
C ILE A 169 -13.31 -7.47 7.19
N LYS A 170 -13.49 -8.56 6.43
CA LYS A 170 -12.81 -9.84 6.63
C LYS A 170 -11.56 -9.89 5.77
N THR A 171 -10.47 -10.35 6.34
CA THR A 171 -9.19 -10.52 5.67
C THR A 171 -8.85 -11.99 5.53
N SER A 172 -8.48 -12.40 4.32
CA SER A 172 -7.90 -13.71 4.03
C SER A 172 -6.50 -13.54 3.45
N VAL A 173 -5.59 -14.46 3.77
CA VAL A 173 -4.19 -14.41 3.34
C VAL A 173 -3.77 -15.74 2.74
N ASN A 174 -2.91 -15.68 1.73
CA ASN A 174 -2.26 -16.84 1.14
C ASN A 174 -0.76 -16.57 0.99
N PRO A 175 0.10 -17.46 1.46
CA PRO A 175 1.53 -17.40 1.21
C PRO A 175 1.82 -17.40 -0.30
N ILE A 176 2.79 -16.63 -0.74
CA ILE A 176 3.23 -16.63 -2.14
C ILE A 176 4.70 -17.00 -2.25
N LYS A 177 5.00 -17.84 -3.24
CA LYS A 177 6.38 -18.27 -3.58
C LYS A 177 6.96 -17.50 -4.77
N THR A 178 6.16 -16.64 -5.42
CA THR A 178 6.59 -15.90 -6.62
C THR A 178 5.97 -14.51 -6.63
N LEU A 179 6.77 -13.49 -6.90
CA LEU A 179 6.30 -12.11 -7.07
C LEU A 179 5.93 -11.84 -8.53
N THR A 180 4.91 -11.01 -8.73
CA THR A 180 4.56 -10.58 -10.08
C THR A 180 5.59 -9.59 -10.61
N PRO A 181 5.89 -9.59 -11.94
CA PRO A 181 6.75 -8.58 -12.57
C PRO A 181 6.33 -7.16 -12.24
N ARG A 182 5.02 -6.90 -12.19
CA ARG A 182 4.46 -5.59 -11.84
C ARG A 182 4.88 -5.13 -10.45
N PHE A 183 4.84 -6.02 -9.45
CA PHE A 183 5.27 -5.70 -8.09
C PHE A 183 6.74 -5.30 -8.06
N ILE A 184 7.60 -6.09 -8.70
CA ILE A 184 9.05 -5.85 -8.73
C ILE A 184 9.36 -4.52 -9.41
N GLN A 185 8.73 -4.23 -10.57
CA GLN A 185 8.91 -2.96 -11.29
C GLN A 185 8.51 -1.75 -10.45
N LYS A 186 7.42 -1.86 -9.69
CA LYS A 186 6.95 -0.77 -8.81
C LYS A 186 7.87 -0.56 -7.62
N ALA A 187 8.32 -1.64 -6.99
CA ALA A 187 9.24 -1.57 -5.86
C ALA A 187 10.63 -1.03 -6.23
N LEU A 188 11.04 -1.19 -7.49
CA LEU A 188 12.28 -0.62 -8.03
C LEU A 188 12.20 0.89 -8.32
N LYS A 189 11.00 1.44 -8.49
CA LYS A 189 10.79 2.87 -8.63
C LYS A 189 10.88 3.57 -7.27
N LYS A 190 12.05 3.48 -6.59
CA LYS A 190 12.30 4.29 -5.41
C LYS A 190 12.13 5.77 -5.76
N PRO A 191 11.47 6.57 -4.93
CA PRO A 191 11.55 8.02 -5.07
C PRO A 191 13.01 8.45 -4.96
N LYS A 192 13.44 9.27 -5.92
CA LYS A 192 14.73 9.96 -5.85
C LYS A 192 14.65 11.03 -4.78
#